data_ce35e050c8a2009511fa6b46e16017b7
#
_entry.id   ce35e050c8a2009511fa6b46e16017b7
#
_cell.length_a   1.000
_cell.length_b   1.000
_cell.length_c   1.000
_cell.angle_alpha   90.00
_cell.angle_beta   90.00
_cell.angle_gamma   90.00
#
_symmetry.space_group_name_H-M   'P 1'
#
loop_
_entity.id
_entity.type
_entity.pdbx_description
1 polymer ?
#
loop_
_entity_poly.entity_id
_entity_poly.type
_entity_poly.pdbx_seq_one_letter_code
_entity_poly.pdbx_strand_id
1 'polypeptide(L)'
;MTQPEPAGRRQRLLRRAAESVALLVVAVVAISVAIKATPMQTVNVAGQVVTVGTTAPSWSLSGPGEVDLFGQSLPTTLQFPGPLRPRLALSQISINSELTNFVRGANADNAERTLGSRLADGWKHYFAWETAIAGLGALVLLGAVAGWRRLPARTSIKLLVAGLLVTEAINVGAIIITASRAPALLRQVNSLNQLVGSSPPPQVHVKGRPLPKVQAVVLGDSTAAGEGLPVATRSSALTRACGRSQDSYAEDLAAVNGWRVLNLACSSATIAHGLLGPQDRGGKVIPPQVASAQRARNASVIIVNIGANDLGWAMMVRYCAVAPRCDDKATTAYFQQQLASFSKNYLELLSQLATLPGHPRVIINQYYDPFGPRQTCLGRAGLTAAKLAILTSRLTTLNAVLAKGATDFRFLSPQPDFSGHQLCTSQPYVQWFGDPAPFHPTALGQLAIALTDQAALRVPVPPATGIR
;
A
#
# COMPACT_ATOMS: atom_id res chain seq x y z
N MET A 1 22.61 66.98 -11.33
CA MET A 1 23.72 66.30 -12.07
C MET A 1 24.02 64.96 -11.35
N THR A 2 23.41 63.89 -11.80
CA THR A 2 23.67 62.53 -11.29
C THR A 2 24.87 61.99 -12.04
N GLN A 3 25.95 61.74 -11.32
CA GLN A 3 27.15 61.12 -11.91
C GLN A 3 26.81 59.70 -12.39
N PRO A 4 27.23 59.29 -13.62
CA PRO A 4 27.03 57.95 -14.11
C PRO A 4 27.88 56.96 -13.26
N GLU A 5 27.24 55.94 -12.70
CA GLU A 5 27.94 54.83 -12.02
C GLU A 5 28.97 54.19 -12.97
N PRO A 6 30.18 53.91 -12.51
CA PRO A 6 31.22 53.38 -13.37
C PRO A 6 30.83 51.96 -13.87
N ALA A 7 30.74 51.81 -15.19
CA ALA A 7 30.34 50.58 -15.90
C ALA A 7 31.03 49.29 -15.39
N GLY A 8 32.23 49.40 -14.82
CA GLY A 8 32.96 48.31 -14.21
C GLY A 8 32.37 47.77 -12.90
N ARG A 9 31.61 48.53 -12.12
CA ARG A 9 30.98 48.11 -10.88
C ARG A 9 29.76 47.21 -11.16
N ARG A 10 28.94 47.58 -12.15
CA ARG A 10 27.77 46.81 -12.58
C ARG A 10 28.17 45.45 -13.20
N GLN A 11 29.21 45.41 -14.02
CA GLN A 11 29.73 44.17 -14.58
C GLN A 11 30.27 43.21 -13.50
N ARG A 12 30.97 43.72 -12.48
CA ARG A 12 31.46 42.90 -11.36
C ARG A 12 30.31 42.36 -10.50
N LEU A 13 29.26 43.15 -10.29
CA LEU A 13 28.05 42.71 -9.58
C LEU A 13 27.31 41.62 -10.36
N LEU A 14 27.10 41.79 -11.65
CA LEU A 14 26.46 40.80 -12.53
C LEU A 14 27.26 39.46 -12.56
N ARG A 15 28.58 39.55 -12.64
CA ARG A 15 29.45 38.38 -12.62
C ARG A 15 29.35 37.64 -11.28
N ARG A 16 29.41 38.34 -10.14
CA ARG A 16 29.23 37.74 -8.79
C ARG A 16 27.85 37.12 -8.64
N ALA A 17 26.80 37.79 -9.13
CA ALA A 17 25.45 37.23 -9.11
C ALA A 17 25.37 35.94 -9.94
N ALA A 18 25.95 35.94 -11.13
CA ALA A 18 25.99 34.72 -11.97
C ALA A 18 26.78 33.57 -11.33
N GLU A 19 27.91 33.88 -10.66
CA GLU A 19 28.71 32.91 -9.92
C GLU A 19 27.93 32.32 -8.72
N SER A 20 27.20 33.15 -7.97
CA SER A 20 26.33 32.74 -6.86
C SER A 20 25.18 31.85 -7.33
N VAL A 21 24.52 32.20 -8.43
CA VAL A 21 23.45 31.39 -9.04
C VAL A 21 23.99 30.04 -9.51
N ALA A 22 25.18 30.03 -10.12
CA ALA A 22 25.80 28.77 -10.57
C ALA A 22 26.13 27.85 -9.39
N LEU A 23 26.66 28.39 -8.29
CA LEU A 23 26.91 27.61 -7.07
C LEU A 23 25.62 27.06 -6.46
N LEU A 24 24.56 27.87 -6.44
CA LEU A 24 23.24 27.43 -5.96
C LEU A 24 22.67 26.28 -6.83
N VAL A 25 22.78 26.40 -8.16
CA VAL A 25 22.34 25.33 -9.08
C VAL A 25 23.12 24.04 -8.83
N VAL A 26 24.45 24.13 -8.68
CA VAL A 26 25.28 22.96 -8.36
C VAL A 26 24.87 22.34 -7.03
N ALA A 27 24.65 23.14 -5.99
CA ALA A 27 24.20 22.66 -4.69
C ALA A 27 22.85 21.92 -4.79
N VAL A 28 21.87 22.52 -5.47
CA VAL A 28 20.55 21.90 -5.66
C VAL A 28 20.66 20.58 -6.43
N VAL A 29 21.46 20.53 -7.49
CA VAL A 29 21.67 19.30 -8.27
C VAL A 29 22.37 18.24 -7.40
N ALA A 30 23.46 18.59 -6.69
CA ALA A 30 24.18 17.67 -5.84
C ALA A 30 23.31 17.08 -4.74
N ILE A 31 22.56 17.91 -4.01
CA ILE A 31 21.61 17.49 -2.98
C ILE A 31 20.49 16.60 -3.59
N SER A 32 19.96 16.95 -4.75
CA SER A 32 18.91 16.18 -5.42
C SER A 32 19.40 14.79 -5.85
N VAL A 33 20.64 14.69 -6.30
CA VAL A 33 21.28 13.42 -6.64
C VAL A 33 21.56 12.62 -5.36
N ALA A 34 22.06 13.27 -4.31
CA ALA A 34 22.34 12.62 -3.03
C ALA A 34 21.09 11.98 -2.42
N ILE A 35 19.97 12.69 -2.39
CA ILE A 35 18.68 12.16 -1.89
C ILE A 35 18.27 10.89 -2.65
N LYS A 36 18.45 10.87 -3.96
CA LYS A 36 18.11 9.70 -4.79
C LYS A 36 19.11 8.54 -4.65
N ALA A 37 20.37 8.85 -4.43
CA ALA A 37 21.45 7.88 -4.34
C ALA A 37 21.60 7.29 -2.92
N THR A 38 21.14 8.00 -1.90
CA THR A 38 21.26 7.53 -0.50
C THR A 38 20.24 6.42 -0.25
N PRO A 39 20.66 5.20 0.13
CA PRO A 39 19.76 4.13 0.44
C PRO A 39 18.99 4.43 1.72
N MET A 40 17.70 4.06 1.73
CA MET A 40 16.88 4.14 2.94
C MET A 40 17.52 3.29 4.05
N GLN A 41 17.48 3.78 5.29
CA GLN A 41 18.07 3.12 6.44
C GLN A 41 17.06 2.23 7.14
N THR A 42 17.43 0.98 7.39
CA THR A 42 16.57 0.01 8.08
C THR A 42 16.75 0.14 9.59
N VAL A 43 15.63 0.26 10.28
CA VAL A 43 15.55 0.37 11.73
C VAL A 43 14.61 -0.72 12.26
N ASN A 44 15.10 -1.48 13.23
CA ASN A 44 14.29 -2.48 13.94
C ASN A 44 13.69 -1.84 15.19
N VAL A 45 12.39 -1.78 15.27
CA VAL A 45 11.68 -1.19 16.41
C VAL A 45 10.54 -2.11 16.85
N ALA A 46 10.57 -2.54 18.10
CA ALA A 46 9.53 -3.40 18.69
C ALA A 46 9.21 -4.63 17.83
N GLY A 47 10.22 -5.24 17.19
CA GLY A 47 10.05 -6.36 16.28
C GLY A 47 9.53 -5.98 14.89
N GLN A 48 9.39 -4.68 14.60
CA GLN A 48 9.03 -4.14 13.29
C GLN A 48 10.28 -3.77 12.51
N VAL A 49 10.29 -4.03 11.21
CA VAL A 49 11.33 -3.55 10.30
C VAL A 49 10.77 -2.34 9.55
N VAL A 50 11.29 -1.18 9.91
CA VAL A 50 10.93 0.10 9.30
C VAL A 50 12.14 0.65 8.56
N THR A 51 11.95 1.12 7.33
CA THR A 51 12.98 1.85 6.62
C THR A 51 12.66 3.34 6.62
N VAL A 52 13.68 4.15 6.86
CA VAL A 52 13.57 5.62 6.94
C VAL A 52 14.43 6.28 5.88
N GLY A 53 13.93 7.39 5.35
CA GLY A 53 14.61 8.20 4.35
C GLY A 53 13.89 9.52 4.15
N THR A 54 14.07 10.13 2.99
CA THR A 54 13.36 11.35 2.58
C THR A 54 12.60 11.13 1.28
N THR A 55 11.57 11.95 1.06
CA THR A 55 10.85 12.01 -0.22
C THR A 55 11.75 12.61 -1.31
N ALA A 56 11.33 12.47 -2.56
CA ALA A 56 11.97 13.18 -3.66
C ALA A 56 12.01 14.70 -3.39
N PRO A 57 13.07 15.40 -3.80
CA PRO A 57 13.20 16.83 -3.62
C PRO A 57 12.01 17.59 -4.23
N SER A 58 11.49 18.58 -3.51
CA SER A 58 10.38 19.40 -3.94
C SER A 58 10.74 20.88 -3.79
N TRP A 59 10.31 21.70 -4.75
CA TRP A 59 10.45 23.16 -4.71
C TRP A 59 9.54 23.86 -3.67
N SER A 60 8.62 23.10 -3.08
CA SER A 60 7.73 23.61 -2.05
C SER A 60 8.45 23.66 -0.69
N LEU A 61 8.32 24.78 0.00
CA LEU A 61 8.93 25.01 1.32
C LEU A 61 8.21 24.30 2.48
N SER A 62 7.10 23.63 2.20
CA SER A 62 6.38 22.77 3.14
C SER A 62 5.58 21.72 2.39
N GLY A 63 5.29 20.60 3.03
CA GLY A 63 4.43 19.57 2.44
C GLY A 63 4.37 18.29 3.29
N PRO A 64 3.52 17.34 2.89
CA PRO A 64 3.39 16.08 3.60
C PRO A 64 4.68 15.26 3.50
N GLY A 65 4.97 14.48 4.54
CA GLY A 65 5.87 13.35 4.42
C GLY A 65 5.21 12.21 3.64
N GLU A 66 5.90 11.10 3.49
CA GLU A 66 5.38 9.90 2.82
C GLU A 66 5.47 8.67 3.72
N VAL A 67 4.46 7.82 3.64
CA VAL A 67 4.48 6.46 4.20
C VAL A 67 4.26 5.48 3.06
N ASP A 68 5.17 4.53 2.91
CA ASP A 68 4.98 3.41 2.00
C ASP A 68 4.21 2.30 2.73
N LEU A 69 3.02 2.01 2.24
CA LEU A 69 2.18 0.91 2.69
C LEU A 69 2.01 -0.08 1.54
N PHE A 70 2.59 -1.27 1.71
CA PHE A 70 2.46 -2.37 0.75
C PHE A 70 2.93 -2.00 -0.67
N GLY A 71 4.01 -1.17 -0.76
CA GLY A 71 4.53 -0.67 -2.03
C GLY A 71 3.77 0.52 -2.61
N GLN A 72 2.80 1.07 -1.88
CA GLN A 72 2.08 2.29 -2.25
C GLN A 72 2.57 3.47 -1.40
N SER A 73 3.13 4.50 -2.04
CA SER A 73 3.56 5.72 -1.37
C SER A 73 2.35 6.61 -1.11
N LEU A 74 2.03 6.84 0.16
CA LEU A 74 0.89 7.62 0.63
C LEU A 74 1.39 8.89 1.32
N PRO A 75 0.78 10.07 1.06
CA PRO A 75 1.11 11.28 1.80
C PRO A 75 0.65 11.14 3.25
N THR A 76 1.46 11.65 4.18
CA THR A 76 1.07 11.77 5.59
C THR A 76 0.09 12.92 5.80
N THR A 77 -0.67 12.87 6.90
CA THR A 77 -1.49 14.01 7.34
C THR A 77 -0.64 15.17 7.88
N LEU A 78 0.59 14.87 8.29
CA LEU A 78 1.52 15.84 8.83
C LEU A 78 2.19 16.65 7.72
N GLN A 79 2.29 17.96 7.93
CA GLN A 79 2.98 18.88 7.05
C GLN A 79 4.35 19.21 7.62
N PHE A 80 5.40 18.91 6.89
CA PHE A 80 6.77 19.17 7.30
C PHE A 80 7.30 20.44 6.61
N PRO A 81 7.92 21.35 7.37
CA PRO A 81 8.57 22.51 6.77
C PRO A 81 9.88 22.13 6.09
N GLY A 82 10.22 22.83 5.03
CA GLY A 82 11.46 22.63 4.30
C GLY A 82 11.34 21.74 3.06
N PRO A 83 12.41 21.66 2.26
CA PRO A 83 12.46 20.88 1.04
C PRO A 83 12.65 19.37 1.29
N LEU A 84 13.22 19.00 2.46
CA LEU A 84 13.43 17.63 2.87
C LEU A 84 12.24 17.16 3.71
N ARG A 85 11.59 16.08 3.30
CA ARG A 85 10.41 15.55 3.99
C ARG A 85 10.64 14.10 4.36
N PRO A 86 10.27 13.69 5.59
CA PRO A 86 10.44 12.31 6.01
C PRO A 86 9.66 11.33 5.14
N ARG A 87 10.29 10.20 4.82
CA ARG A 87 9.66 9.04 4.24
C ARG A 87 9.88 7.85 5.15
N LEU A 88 8.81 7.11 5.39
CA LEU A 88 8.79 5.86 6.15
C LEU A 88 8.29 4.75 5.23
N ALA A 89 8.92 3.59 5.26
CA ALA A 89 8.36 2.39 4.64
C ALA A 89 8.32 1.26 5.66
N LEU A 90 7.18 0.61 5.75
CA LEU A 90 6.99 -0.58 6.56
C LEU A 90 7.42 -1.79 5.73
N SER A 91 8.50 -2.43 6.12
CA SER A 91 9.06 -3.56 5.38
C SER A 91 8.65 -4.92 5.96
N GLN A 92 8.38 -4.96 7.27
CA GLN A 92 7.89 -6.16 7.95
C GLN A 92 7.16 -5.77 9.22
N ILE A 93 5.98 -6.36 9.43
CA ILE A 93 5.15 -6.13 10.61
C ILE A 93 5.12 -7.43 11.41
N SER A 94 5.78 -7.44 12.58
CA SER A 94 5.69 -8.56 13.53
C SER A 94 4.58 -8.29 14.52
N ILE A 95 3.63 -9.21 14.62
CA ILE A 95 2.55 -9.12 15.60
C ILE A 95 3.10 -9.56 16.94
N ASN A 96 3.44 -8.59 17.77
CA ASN A 96 3.76 -8.81 19.18
C ASN A 96 2.80 -8.02 20.06
N SER A 97 2.82 -8.27 21.35
CA SER A 97 1.97 -7.56 22.32
C SER A 97 2.20 -6.05 22.29
N GLU A 98 3.41 -5.59 21.97
CA GLU A 98 3.77 -4.18 21.86
C GLU A 98 3.09 -3.50 20.67
N LEU A 99 3.09 -4.15 19.50
CA LEU A 99 2.37 -3.63 18.34
C LEU A 99 0.86 -3.61 18.58
N THR A 100 0.32 -4.68 19.16
CA THR A 100 -1.10 -4.77 19.49
C THR A 100 -1.51 -3.65 20.43
N ASN A 101 -0.68 -3.34 21.42
CA ASN A 101 -0.90 -2.24 22.36
C ASN A 101 -0.74 -0.87 21.70
N PHE A 102 0.23 -0.70 20.79
CA PHE A 102 0.42 0.52 20.00
C PHE A 102 -0.76 0.78 19.03
N VAL A 103 -1.20 -0.24 18.31
CA VAL A 103 -2.37 -0.13 17.41
C VAL A 103 -3.65 0.15 18.17
N ARG A 104 -3.81 -0.40 19.40
CA ARG A 104 -4.97 -0.19 20.27
C ARG A 104 -4.88 1.07 21.12
N GLY A 105 -3.78 1.82 21.09
CA GLY A 105 -3.60 3.03 21.92
C GLY A 105 -3.44 2.76 23.42
N ALA A 106 -3.17 1.51 23.82
CA ALA A 106 -2.96 1.14 25.21
C ALA A 106 -1.46 1.17 25.56
N ASN A 107 -1.06 1.98 26.55
CA ASN A 107 0.32 2.16 27.07
C ASN A 107 1.32 2.80 26.09
N ALA A 108 0.95 3.95 25.51
CA ALA A 108 1.73 4.66 24.51
C ALA A 108 3.12 5.17 24.98
N ASP A 109 3.26 5.57 26.24
CA ASP A 109 4.37 6.44 26.69
C ASP A 109 5.78 5.82 26.63
N ASN A 110 5.95 4.53 26.83
CA ASN A 110 7.27 3.87 26.79
C ASN A 110 7.60 3.35 25.38
N ALA A 111 6.62 2.78 24.67
CA ALA A 111 6.77 2.34 23.28
C ALA A 111 7.01 3.54 22.36
N GLU A 112 6.34 4.66 22.61
CA GLU A 112 6.48 5.91 21.86
C GLU A 112 7.89 6.52 21.97
N ARG A 113 8.47 6.55 23.18
CA ARG A 113 9.85 7.06 23.38
C ARG A 113 10.89 6.19 22.69
N THR A 114 10.74 4.87 22.79
CA THR A 114 11.69 3.92 22.17
C THR A 114 11.56 3.93 20.65
N LEU A 115 10.34 4.00 20.11
CA LEU A 115 10.08 4.14 18.68
C LEU A 115 10.68 5.44 18.13
N GLY A 116 10.38 6.55 18.79
CA GLY A 116 10.86 7.88 18.38
C GLY A 116 12.38 8.00 18.37
N SER A 117 13.07 7.46 19.40
CA SER A 117 14.53 7.52 19.47
C SER A 117 15.19 6.66 18.37
N ARG A 118 14.72 5.45 18.14
CA ARG A 118 15.28 4.57 17.09
C ARG A 118 15.03 5.09 15.67
N LEU A 119 13.84 5.64 15.41
CA LEU A 119 13.59 6.30 14.13
C LEU A 119 14.50 7.53 13.95
N ALA A 120 14.69 8.32 14.99
CA ALA A 120 15.62 9.46 14.94
C ALA A 120 17.05 9.04 14.63
N ASP A 121 17.53 7.92 15.19
CA ASP A 121 18.87 7.39 14.91
C ASP A 121 18.99 6.88 13.47
N GLY A 122 17.94 6.25 12.94
CA GLY A 122 17.88 5.88 11.53
C GLY A 122 17.99 7.10 10.60
N TRP A 123 17.27 8.19 10.89
CA TRP A 123 17.39 9.44 10.13
C TRP A 123 18.74 10.12 10.29
N LYS A 124 19.37 10.10 11.46
CA LYS A 124 20.75 10.60 11.63
C LYS A 124 21.73 9.87 10.72
N HIS A 125 21.64 8.54 10.63
CA HIS A 125 22.46 7.74 9.73
C HIS A 125 22.16 8.05 8.26
N TYR A 126 20.88 8.17 7.88
CA TYR A 126 20.49 8.54 6.53
C TYR A 126 21.09 9.90 6.14
N PHE A 127 20.90 10.91 6.97
CA PHE A 127 21.40 12.26 6.70
C PHE A 127 22.92 12.36 6.70
N ALA A 128 23.62 11.57 7.50
CA ALA A 128 25.08 11.51 7.45
C ALA A 128 25.60 11.00 6.09
N TRP A 129 24.97 9.94 5.57
CA TRP A 129 25.29 9.42 4.24
C TRP A 129 24.88 10.38 3.13
N GLU A 130 23.71 10.96 3.21
CA GLU A 130 23.18 11.92 2.23
C GLU A 130 24.10 13.14 2.13
N THR A 131 24.51 13.70 3.28
CA THR A 131 25.44 14.84 3.35
C THR A 131 26.80 14.50 2.72
N ALA A 132 27.37 13.32 3.03
CA ALA A 132 28.62 12.90 2.41
C ALA A 132 28.51 12.75 0.88
N ILE A 133 27.42 12.20 0.38
CA ILE A 133 27.17 12.05 -1.06
C ILE A 133 26.93 13.41 -1.73
N ALA A 134 26.21 14.33 -1.06
CA ALA A 134 25.96 15.68 -1.57
C ALA A 134 27.28 16.47 -1.70
N GLY A 135 28.13 16.42 -0.67
CA GLY A 135 29.46 17.04 -0.69
C GLY A 135 30.35 16.48 -1.81
N LEU A 136 30.41 15.14 -1.94
CA LEU A 136 31.16 14.49 -3.02
C LEU A 136 30.62 14.88 -4.39
N GLY A 137 29.29 14.88 -4.56
CA GLY A 137 28.64 15.30 -5.80
C GLY A 137 28.98 16.74 -6.20
N ALA A 138 28.96 17.66 -5.22
CA ALA A 138 29.34 19.05 -5.43
C ALA A 138 30.80 19.16 -5.87
N LEU A 139 31.72 18.44 -5.22
CA LEU A 139 33.15 18.42 -5.59
C LEU A 139 33.37 17.89 -7.02
N VAL A 140 32.68 16.82 -7.39
CA VAL A 140 32.78 16.22 -8.74
C VAL A 140 32.26 17.22 -9.80
N LEU A 141 31.06 17.80 -9.57
CA LEU A 141 30.48 18.76 -10.53
C LEU A 141 31.36 20.02 -10.69
N LEU A 142 31.84 20.57 -9.59
CA LEU A 142 32.68 21.78 -9.65
C LEU A 142 34.08 21.45 -10.19
N GLY A 143 34.63 20.27 -9.88
CA GLY A 143 35.87 19.80 -10.45
C GLY A 143 35.80 19.66 -11.98
N ALA A 144 34.69 19.09 -12.48
CA ALA A 144 34.42 19.01 -13.91
C ALA A 144 34.31 20.39 -14.57
N VAL A 145 33.62 21.35 -13.93
CA VAL A 145 33.54 22.74 -14.40
C VAL A 145 34.92 23.41 -14.40
N ALA A 146 35.71 23.24 -13.34
CA ALA A 146 37.05 23.81 -13.25
C ALA A 146 38.00 23.25 -14.32
N GLY A 147 37.94 21.94 -14.56
CA GLY A 147 38.70 21.28 -15.61
C GLY A 147 38.30 21.70 -17.02
N TRP A 148 36.97 21.75 -17.30
CA TRP A 148 36.45 22.22 -18.59
C TRP A 148 36.83 23.66 -18.90
N ARG A 149 36.74 24.54 -17.86
CA ARG A 149 37.14 25.95 -17.99
C ARG A 149 38.66 26.18 -17.87
N ARG A 150 39.44 25.12 -17.67
CA ARG A 150 40.91 25.16 -17.49
C ARG A 150 41.35 26.22 -16.47
N LEU A 151 40.65 26.27 -15.32
CA LEU A 151 40.94 27.24 -14.28
C LEU A 151 42.30 26.95 -13.61
N PRO A 152 43.05 27.99 -13.19
CA PRO A 152 44.30 27.78 -12.45
C PRO A 152 44.00 27.13 -11.09
N ALA A 153 44.95 26.32 -10.58
CA ALA A 153 44.80 25.51 -9.38
C ALA A 153 44.24 26.29 -8.17
N ARG A 154 44.76 27.47 -7.91
CA ARG A 154 44.31 28.35 -6.79
C ARG A 154 42.83 28.76 -6.93
N THR A 155 42.38 29.04 -8.15
CA THR A 155 40.96 29.38 -8.42
C THR A 155 40.06 28.16 -8.30
N SER A 156 40.53 27.00 -8.79
CA SER A 156 39.82 25.73 -8.67
C SER A 156 39.59 25.33 -7.21
N ILE A 157 40.66 25.44 -6.38
CA ILE A 157 40.54 25.14 -4.94
C ILE A 157 39.51 26.08 -4.26
N LYS A 158 39.60 27.38 -4.54
CA LYS A 158 38.60 28.35 -3.99
C LYS A 158 37.20 28.02 -4.41
N LEU A 159 36.97 27.65 -5.67
CA LEU A 159 35.69 27.26 -6.22
C LEU A 159 35.14 25.98 -5.53
N LEU A 160 35.99 24.96 -5.37
CA LEU A 160 35.64 23.69 -4.71
C LEU A 160 35.27 23.92 -3.25
N VAL A 161 36.08 24.67 -2.50
CA VAL A 161 35.84 24.97 -1.08
C VAL A 161 34.54 25.82 -0.93
N ALA A 162 34.39 26.88 -1.72
CA ALA A 162 33.18 27.72 -1.66
C ALA A 162 31.93 26.92 -2.01
N GLY A 163 31.99 26.10 -3.06
CA GLY A 163 30.85 25.29 -3.48
C GLY A 163 30.50 24.19 -2.49
N LEU A 164 31.50 23.55 -1.89
CA LEU A 164 31.28 22.57 -0.81
C LEU A 164 30.60 23.26 0.38
N LEU A 165 31.14 24.39 0.86
CA LEU A 165 30.55 25.11 1.98
C LEU A 165 29.10 25.57 1.70
N VAL A 166 28.79 26.05 0.50
CA VAL A 166 27.43 26.44 0.11
C VAL A 166 26.50 25.24 0.08
N THR A 167 26.95 24.13 -0.52
CA THR A 167 26.16 22.89 -0.59
C THR A 167 25.82 22.37 0.79
N GLU A 168 26.84 22.25 1.67
CA GLU A 168 26.65 21.75 3.01
C GLU A 168 25.83 22.70 3.89
N ALA A 169 26.00 24.01 3.76
CA ALA A 169 25.21 24.98 4.50
C ALA A 169 23.72 24.88 4.15
N ILE A 170 23.38 24.73 2.86
CA ILE A 170 22.00 24.53 2.39
C ILE A 170 21.45 23.20 2.88
N ASN A 171 22.21 22.11 2.72
CA ASN A 171 21.80 20.76 3.06
C ASN A 171 21.58 20.60 4.57
N VAL A 172 22.59 20.93 5.36
CA VAL A 172 22.52 20.87 6.84
C VAL A 172 21.45 21.82 7.38
N GLY A 173 21.30 23.02 6.79
CA GLY A 173 20.22 23.94 7.13
C GLY A 173 18.83 23.33 6.92
N ALA A 174 18.60 22.67 5.78
CA ALA A 174 17.36 21.95 5.49
C ALA A 174 17.12 20.79 6.46
N ILE A 175 18.17 20.01 6.79
CA ILE A 175 18.10 18.91 7.77
C ILE A 175 17.71 19.45 9.15
N ILE A 176 18.35 20.53 9.62
CA ILE A 176 18.05 21.13 10.93
C ILE A 176 16.61 21.62 11.01
N ILE A 177 16.10 22.28 9.96
CA ILE A 177 14.71 22.74 9.91
C ILE A 177 13.74 21.55 10.05
N THR A 178 14.00 20.47 9.32
CA THR A 178 13.15 19.27 9.38
C THR A 178 13.28 18.57 10.74
N ALA A 179 14.51 18.35 11.20
CA ALA A 179 14.77 17.62 12.45
C ALA A 179 14.28 18.35 13.70
N SER A 180 14.30 19.67 13.74
CA SER A 180 13.82 20.46 14.87
C SER A 180 12.29 20.41 15.01
N ARG A 181 11.56 20.22 13.92
CA ARG A 181 10.09 20.23 13.90
C ARG A 181 9.46 18.83 13.88
N ALA A 182 10.13 17.84 13.32
CA ALA A 182 9.61 16.49 13.18
C ALA A 182 9.17 15.84 14.50
N PRO A 183 9.91 15.92 15.62
CA PRO A 183 9.47 15.32 16.89
C PRO A 183 8.17 15.91 17.44
N ALA A 184 7.97 17.21 17.28
CA ALA A 184 6.73 17.87 17.74
C ALA A 184 5.54 17.47 16.87
N LEU A 185 5.74 17.32 15.57
CA LEU A 185 4.71 16.88 14.64
C LEU A 185 4.35 15.40 14.85
N LEU A 186 5.34 14.53 15.01
CA LEU A 186 5.12 13.10 15.21
C LEU A 186 4.39 12.79 16.53
N ARG A 187 4.58 13.60 17.57
CA ARG A 187 3.81 13.48 18.84
C ARG A 187 2.32 13.79 18.70
N GLN A 188 1.89 14.40 17.59
CA GLN A 188 0.46 14.65 17.34
C GLN A 188 -0.26 13.40 16.78
N VAL A 189 0.48 12.34 16.48
CA VAL A 189 -0.02 11.13 15.84
C VAL A 189 0.19 9.95 16.78
N ASN A 190 -0.90 9.35 17.24
CA ASN A 190 -0.88 8.23 18.20
C ASN A 190 -1.01 6.86 17.52
N SER A 191 -1.20 6.82 16.20
CA SER A 191 -1.29 5.57 15.44
C SER A 191 -0.89 5.76 13.98
N LEU A 192 -0.47 4.67 13.32
CA LEU A 192 -0.16 4.67 11.91
C LEU A 192 -1.38 5.07 11.06
N ASN A 193 -2.58 4.68 11.49
CA ASN A 193 -3.83 5.06 10.83
C ASN A 193 -4.05 6.57 10.83
N GLN A 194 -3.78 7.26 11.95
CA GLN A 194 -3.83 8.72 11.98
C GLN A 194 -2.77 9.36 11.06
N LEU A 195 -1.57 8.78 11.01
CA LEU A 195 -0.49 9.29 10.16
C LEU A 195 -0.87 9.29 8.68
N VAL A 196 -1.59 8.27 8.22
CA VAL A 196 -2.05 8.16 6.82
C VAL A 196 -3.48 8.70 6.61
N GLY A 197 -4.10 9.25 7.65
CA GLY A 197 -5.44 9.84 7.57
C GLY A 197 -6.56 8.82 7.39
N SER A 198 -6.40 7.62 7.98
CA SER A 198 -7.49 6.66 8.11
C SER A 198 -8.07 6.74 9.53
N SER A 199 -9.39 6.75 9.63
CA SER A 199 -10.06 6.60 10.92
C SER A 199 -10.40 5.13 11.09
N PRO A 200 -9.98 4.47 12.19
CA PRO A 200 -10.42 3.11 12.45
C PRO A 200 -11.94 3.09 12.54
N PRO A 201 -12.61 2.15 11.87
CA PRO A 201 -14.05 2.01 12.00
C PRO A 201 -14.41 1.73 13.46
N PRO A 202 -15.60 2.18 13.93
CA PRO A 202 -16.02 1.93 15.29
C PRO A 202 -16.03 0.43 15.57
N GLN A 203 -15.48 0.03 16.71
CA GLN A 203 -15.47 -1.38 17.11
C GLN A 203 -16.91 -1.84 17.36
N VAL A 204 -17.45 -2.62 16.44
CA VAL A 204 -18.78 -3.19 16.54
C VAL A 204 -18.68 -4.58 17.17
N HIS A 205 -19.22 -4.72 18.39
CA HIS A 205 -19.34 -6.03 19.01
C HIS A 205 -20.61 -6.72 18.50
N VAL A 206 -20.45 -7.75 17.70
CA VAL A 206 -21.57 -8.55 17.23
C VAL A 206 -22.05 -9.47 18.35
N LYS A 207 -23.26 -9.23 18.85
CA LYS A 207 -23.92 -10.09 19.84
C LYS A 207 -24.32 -11.41 19.18
N GLY A 208 -24.07 -12.53 19.85
CA GLY A 208 -24.50 -13.86 19.38
C GLY A 208 -23.83 -15.00 20.14
N ARG A 209 -24.41 -16.20 20.05
CA ARG A 209 -23.84 -17.38 20.70
C ARG A 209 -22.48 -17.74 20.06
N PRO A 210 -21.50 -18.20 20.86
CA PRO A 210 -20.25 -18.76 20.33
C PRO A 210 -20.52 -19.92 19.36
N LEU A 211 -19.65 -20.09 18.38
CA LEU A 211 -19.71 -21.12 17.35
C LEU A 211 -18.49 -22.09 17.48
N PRO A 212 -18.42 -22.92 18.52
CA PRO A 212 -17.21 -23.66 18.87
C PRO A 212 -16.85 -24.79 17.88
N LYS A 213 -17.77 -25.20 17.01
CA LYS A 213 -17.58 -26.29 16.05
C LYS A 213 -17.16 -25.81 14.66
N VAL A 214 -16.96 -24.52 14.45
CA VAL A 214 -16.51 -23.96 13.17
C VAL A 214 -14.98 -24.06 13.10
N GLN A 215 -14.48 -24.69 12.03
CA GLN A 215 -13.05 -24.86 11.76
C GLN A 215 -12.49 -23.75 10.87
N ALA A 216 -13.27 -23.27 9.90
CA ALA A 216 -12.86 -22.18 9.02
C ALA A 216 -13.94 -21.13 8.86
N VAL A 217 -13.52 -19.87 8.65
CA VAL A 217 -14.41 -18.74 8.34
C VAL A 217 -13.97 -18.14 7.03
N VAL A 218 -14.91 -17.89 6.12
CA VAL A 218 -14.71 -17.20 4.86
C VAL A 218 -15.31 -15.81 4.95
N LEU A 219 -14.51 -14.80 4.68
CA LEU A 219 -14.85 -13.39 4.65
C LEU A 219 -14.63 -12.87 3.22
N GLY A 220 -15.39 -11.86 2.81
CA GLY A 220 -15.11 -11.23 1.53
C GLY A 220 -16.33 -10.66 0.84
N ASP A 221 -16.13 -10.47 -0.44
CA ASP A 221 -17.09 -9.86 -1.37
C ASP A 221 -17.89 -10.90 -2.17
N SER A 222 -18.31 -10.52 -3.36
CA SER A 222 -19.08 -11.34 -4.30
C SER A 222 -18.30 -12.58 -4.79
N THR A 223 -16.99 -12.50 -4.94
CA THR A 223 -16.17 -13.67 -5.30
C THR A 223 -16.26 -14.75 -4.23
N ALA A 224 -16.12 -14.37 -2.97
CA ALA A 224 -16.23 -15.28 -1.84
C ALA A 224 -17.66 -15.76 -1.55
N ALA A 225 -18.66 -14.93 -1.90
CA ALA A 225 -20.05 -15.31 -1.80
C ALA A 225 -20.49 -16.34 -2.88
N GLY A 226 -19.76 -16.41 -4.01
CA GLY A 226 -20.14 -17.21 -5.16
C GLY A 226 -21.28 -16.57 -5.97
N GLU A 227 -21.19 -15.23 -6.20
CA GLU A 227 -22.23 -14.47 -6.88
C GLU A 227 -22.50 -15.01 -8.30
N GLY A 228 -23.77 -15.04 -8.67
CA GLY A 228 -24.23 -15.60 -9.96
C GLY A 228 -24.46 -17.11 -9.94
N LEU A 229 -24.06 -17.79 -8.89
CA LEU A 229 -24.29 -19.24 -8.71
C LEU A 229 -25.52 -19.49 -7.82
N PRO A 230 -26.10 -20.71 -7.85
CA PRO A 230 -27.33 -21.02 -7.12
C PRO A 230 -27.21 -20.80 -5.60
N VAL A 231 -28.18 -20.11 -5.04
CA VAL A 231 -28.35 -19.96 -3.59
C VAL A 231 -29.34 -21.01 -3.10
N ALA A 232 -29.02 -21.73 -2.03
CA ALA A 232 -29.90 -22.75 -1.50
C ALA A 232 -31.29 -22.19 -1.14
N THR A 233 -32.36 -22.84 -1.60
CA THR A 233 -33.74 -22.35 -1.45
C THR A 233 -34.17 -22.20 0.00
N ARG A 234 -33.67 -23.08 0.91
CA ARG A 234 -33.94 -23.03 2.36
C ARG A 234 -32.88 -22.27 3.16
N SER A 235 -32.18 -21.33 2.52
CA SER A 235 -31.15 -20.51 3.18
C SER A 235 -31.75 -19.40 4.06
N SER A 236 -30.94 -18.85 4.97
CA SER A 236 -31.33 -17.72 5.82
C SER A 236 -31.58 -16.45 4.98
N ALA A 237 -32.34 -15.51 5.54
CA ALA A 237 -32.56 -14.21 4.90
C ALA A 237 -31.24 -13.45 4.66
N LEU A 238 -30.24 -13.58 5.55
CA LEU A 238 -28.91 -12.99 5.39
C LEU A 238 -28.12 -13.68 4.26
N THR A 239 -28.18 -15.01 4.16
CA THR A 239 -27.55 -15.77 3.09
C THR A 239 -28.05 -15.33 1.72
N ARG A 240 -29.37 -15.18 1.58
CA ARG A 240 -29.96 -14.70 0.33
C ARG A 240 -29.60 -13.24 0.02
N ALA A 241 -29.66 -12.35 1.01
CA ALA A 241 -29.30 -10.95 0.83
C ALA A 241 -27.83 -10.75 0.41
N CYS A 242 -26.94 -11.59 0.90
CA CYS A 242 -25.51 -11.58 0.59
C CYS A 242 -25.14 -12.38 -0.68
N GLY A 243 -26.08 -13.10 -1.30
CA GLY A 243 -25.82 -13.91 -2.50
C GLY A 243 -24.90 -15.10 -2.24
N ARG A 244 -24.89 -15.67 -1.01
CA ARG A 244 -24.01 -16.79 -0.68
C ARG A 244 -24.51 -18.06 -1.35
N SER A 245 -23.72 -18.55 -2.30
CA SER A 245 -24.04 -19.75 -3.07
C SER A 245 -23.68 -21.04 -2.32
N GLN A 246 -24.44 -22.09 -2.63
CA GLN A 246 -24.09 -23.45 -2.24
C GLN A 246 -22.89 -24.04 -3.05
N ASP A 247 -22.54 -23.39 -4.15
CA ASP A 247 -21.40 -23.74 -5.02
C ASP A 247 -20.25 -22.72 -4.85
N SER A 248 -20.13 -22.09 -3.66
CA SER A 248 -19.01 -21.21 -3.34
C SER A 248 -17.80 -22.02 -2.88
N TYR A 249 -16.60 -21.47 -3.04
CA TYR A 249 -15.36 -22.14 -2.58
C TYR A 249 -15.36 -22.42 -1.06
N ALA A 250 -16.19 -21.73 -0.29
CA ALA A 250 -16.39 -22.02 1.13
C ALA A 250 -17.05 -23.42 1.31
N GLU A 251 -18.03 -23.75 0.49
CA GLU A 251 -18.68 -25.07 0.52
C GLU A 251 -17.76 -26.16 -0.05
N ASP A 252 -16.98 -25.83 -1.10
CA ASP A 252 -15.96 -26.76 -1.64
C ASP A 252 -14.91 -27.09 -0.57
N LEU A 253 -14.41 -26.10 0.18
CA LEU A 253 -13.48 -26.31 1.29
C LEU A 253 -14.12 -27.14 2.41
N ALA A 254 -15.40 -26.93 2.69
CA ALA A 254 -16.13 -27.72 3.66
C ALA A 254 -16.19 -29.20 3.22
N ALA A 255 -16.50 -29.45 1.96
CA ALA A 255 -16.59 -30.81 1.40
C ALA A 255 -15.23 -31.51 1.35
N VAL A 256 -14.18 -30.83 0.86
CA VAL A 256 -12.83 -31.41 0.71
C VAL A 256 -12.20 -31.79 2.07
N ASN A 257 -12.45 -30.99 3.11
CA ASN A 257 -11.83 -31.19 4.43
C ASN A 257 -12.74 -31.83 5.47
N GLY A 258 -14.01 -32.00 5.19
CA GLY A 258 -15.01 -32.39 6.21
C GLY A 258 -15.20 -31.33 7.28
N TRP A 259 -14.97 -30.05 6.96
CA TRP A 259 -15.03 -28.93 7.90
C TRP A 259 -16.45 -28.34 8.01
N ARG A 260 -16.71 -27.73 9.14
CA ARG A 260 -17.80 -26.77 9.26
C ARG A 260 -17.25 -25.39 8.95
N VAL A 261 -17.55 -24.90 7.77
CA VAL A 261 -17.13 -23.56 7.30
C VAL A 261 -18.25 -22.57 7.56
N LEU A 262 -17.90 -21.40 8.11
CA LEU A 262 -18.80 -20.28 8.28
C LEU A 262 -18.54 -19.28 7.15
N ASN A 263 -19.40 -19.26 6.13
CA ASN A 263 -19.32 -18.25 5.07
C ASN A 263 -20.02 -16.96 5.52
N LEU A 264 -19.26 -15.89 5.74
CA LEU A 264 -19.73 -14.54 6.09
C LEU A 264 -19.65 -13.57 4.91
N ALA A 265 -19.09 -13.98 3.78
CA ALA A 265 -18.93 -13.13 2.60
C ALA A 265 -20.27 -12.51 2.15
N CYS A 266 -20.23 -11.36 1.52
CA CYS A 266 -21.41 -10.65 1.08
C CYS A 266 -21.13 -9.87 -0.20
N SER A 267 -21.94 -10.07 -1.22
CA SER A 267 -21.82 -9.37 -2.49
C SER A 267 -21.72 -7.85 -2.31
N SER A 268 -20.88 -7.20 -3.10
CA SER A 268 -20.57 -5.77 -3.04
C SER A 268 -19.90 -5.29 -1.74
N ALA A 269 -19.42 -6.19 -0.87
CA ALA A 269 -18.68 -5.78 0.30
C ALA A 269 -17.37 -5.07 -0.08
N THR A 270 -17.04 -4.04 0.68
CA THR A 270 -15.74 -3.38 0.73
C THR A 270 -15.11 -3.62 2.09
N ILE A 271 -13.85 -3.25 2.27
CA ILE A 271 -13.23 -3.33 3.61
C ILE A 271 -14.02 -2.46 4.59
N ALA A 272 -14.30 -1.21 4.24
CA ALA A 272 -15.00 -0.28 5.12
C ALA A 272 -16.46 -0.68 5.37
N HIS A 273 -17.17 -1.13 4.31
CA HIS A 273 -18.58 -1.53 4.38
C HIS A 273 -18.74 -3.00 4.01
N GLY A 274 -18.83 -3.83 5.01
CA GLY A 274 -18.93 -5.28 4.89
C GLY A 274 -17.94 -5.99 5.80
N LEU A 275 -16.62 -5.75 5.67
CA LEU A 275 -15.66 -6.43 6.53
C LEU A 275 -15.53 -5.78 7.91
N LEU A 276 -15.25 -4.50 7.99
CA LEU A 276 -15.01 -3.77 9.24
C LEU A 276 -16.23 -3.02 9.75
N GLY A 277 -17.04 -2.49 8.85
CA GLY A 277 -18.30 -1.80 9.15
C GLY A 277 -19.52 -2.57 8.66
N PRO A 278 -20.75 -2.15 9.05
CA PRO A 278 -21.98 -2.74 8.54
C PRO A 278 -22.16 -2.45 7.06
N GLN A 279 -22.90 -3.34 6.39
CA GLN A 279 -23.27 -3.19 4.97
C GLN A 279 -24.79 -3.21 4.82
N ASP A 280 -25.37 -2.31 4.03
CA ASP A 280 -26.78 -2.38 3.63
C ASP A 280 -26.91 -3.24 2.36
N ARG A 281 -27.86 -4.19 2.38
CA ARG A 281 -28.21 -5.04 1.24
C ARG A 281 -29.73 -5.10 1.10
N GLY A 282 -30.26 -4.21 0.26
CA GLY A 282 -31.69 -4.14 0.00
C GLY A 282 -32.52 -3.86 1.26
N GLY A 283 -32.11 -2.89 2.06
CA GLY A 283 -32.74 -2.51 3.32
C GLY A 283 -32.45 -3.45 4.50
N LYS A 284 -31.55 -4.41 4.34
CA LYS A 284 -31.06 -5.26 5.43
C LYS A 284 -29.65 -4.85 5.83
N VAL A 285 -29.48 -4.51 7.10
CA VAL A 285 -28.17 -4.23 7.67
C VAL A 285 -27.46 -5.56 7.97
N ILE A 286 -26.38 -5.82 7.23
CA ILE A 286 -25.50 -6.97 7.42
C ILE A 286 -24.43 -6.58 8.45
N PRO A 287 -24.24 -7.36 9.53
CA PRO A 287 -23.21 -7.07 10.51
C PRO A 287 -21.79 -7.16 9.91
N PRO A 288 -20.81 -6.42 10.48
CA PRO A 288 -19.42 -6.51 10.07
C PRO A 288 -18.92 -7.96 10.12
N GLN A 289 -18.25 -8.40 9.05
CA GLN A 289 -17.83 -9.79 8.89
C GLN A 289 -16.72 -10.15 9.90
N VAL A 290 -15.71 -9.29 10.10
CA VAL A 290 -14.61 -9.54 11.05
C VAL A 290 -15.14 -9.64 12.49
N ALA A 291 -16.02 -8.73 12.91
CA ALA A 291 -16.65 -8.82 14.22
C ALA A 291 -17.52 -10.08 14.38
N SER A 292 -18.19 -10.49 13.30
CA SER A 292 -18.98 -11.75 13.28
C SER A 292 -18.10 -13.00 13.37
N ALA A 293 -16.90 -12.97 12.76
CA ALA A 293 -15.92 -14.06 12.81
C ALA A 293 -15.39 -14.32 14.23
N GLN A 294 -15.34 -13.29 15.11
CA GLN A 294 -14.92 -13.44 16.51
C GLN A 294 -15.79 -14.43 17.31
N ARG A 295 -16.98 -14.78 16.82
CA ARG A 295 -17.85 -15.81 17.43
C ARG A 295 -17.32 -17.22 17.21
N ALA A 296 -16.52 -17.44 16.16
CA ALA A 296 -15.90 -18.73 15.83
C ALA A 296 -14.50 -18.82 16.48
N ARG A 297 -14.44 -18.75 17.80
CA ARG A 297 -13.18 -18.64 18.57
C ARG A 297 -12.20 -19.80 18.35
N ASN A 298 -12.70 -20.97 17.91
CA ASN A 298 -11.92 -22.16 17.67
C ASN A 298 -11.63 -22.38 16.17
N ALA A 299 -11.97 -21.41 15.32
CA ALA A 299 -11.61 -21.49 13.92
C ALA A 299 -10.08 -21.48 13.77
N SER A 300 -9.55 -22.47 13.06
CA SER A 300 -8.12 -22.58 12.78
C SER A 300 -7.69 -21.84 11.52
N VAL A 301 -8.66 -21.48 10.66
CA VAL A 301 -8.42 -20.84 9.36
C VAL A 301 -9.41 -19.70 9.14
N ILE A 302 -8.88 -18.56 8.68
CA ILE A 302 -9.67 -17.43 8.15
C ILE A 302 -9.23 -17.23 6.71
N ILE A 303 -10.18 -17.16 5.77
CA ILE A 303 -9.91 -16.91 4.35
C ILE A 303 -10.62 -15.63 3.96
N VAL A 304 -9.91 -14.73 3.29
CA VAL A 304 -10.42 -13.40 2.89
C VAL A 304 -10.19 -13.20 1.41
N ASN A 305 -11.25 -12.79 0.70
CA ASN A 305 -11.17 -12.33 -0.68
C ASN A 305 -11.87 -10.98 -0.80
N ILE A 306 -11.10 -9.88 -0.98
CA ILE A 306 -11.61 -8.50 -0.92
C ILE A 306 -10.73 -7.54 -1.73
N GLY A 307 -11.31 -6.46 -2.23
CA GLY A 307 -10.59 -5.36 -2.87
C GLY A 307 -11.18 -4.91 -4.21
N ALA A 308 -11.82 -5.80 -4.95
CA ALA A 308 -12.42 -5.44 -6.25
C ALA A 308 -13.44 -4.31 -6.13
N ASN A 309 -14.32 -4.36 -5.12
CA ASN A 309 -15.31 -3.30 -4.89
C ASN A 309 -14.68 -2.02 -4.35
N ASP A 310 -13.66 -2.11 -3.51
CA ASP A 310 -12.91 -0.95 -3.00
C ASP A 310 -12.28 -0.14 -4.14
N LEU A 311 -11.82 -0.82 -5.20
CA LEU A 311 -11.26 -0.19 -6.40
C LEU A 311 -12.31 0.22 -7.44
N GLY A 312 -13.58 -0.16 -7.26
CA GLY A 312 -14.62 0.06 -8.27
C GLY A 312 -14.38 -0.76 -9.54
N TRP A 313 -13.88 -1.99 -9.41
CA TRP A 313 -13.46 -2.84 -10.53
C TRP A 313 -14.51 -3.00 -11.62
N ALA A 314 -15.76 -3.32 -11.25
CA ALA A 314 -16.85 -3.48 -12.21
C ALA A 314 -17.11 -2.20 -13.02
N MET A 315 -17.02 -1.03 -12.38
CA MET A 315 -17.15 0.26 -13.06
C MET A 315 -15.97 0.50 -14.01
N MET A 316 -14.75 0.20 -13.62
CA MET A 316 -13.57 0.34 -14.49
C MET A 316 -13.67 -0.53 -15.74
N VAL A 317 -14.09 -1.81 -15.59
CA VAL A 317 -14.27 -2.72 -16.73
C VAL A 317 -15.35 -2.18 -17.68
N ARG A 318 -16.51 -1.75 -17.15
CA ARG A 318 -17.59 -1.17 -17.95
C ARG A 318 -17.15 0.10 -18.68
N TYR A 319 -16.42 0.98 -17.99
CA TYR A 319 -15.88 2.19 -18.59
C TYR A 319 -14.89 1.85 -19.72
N CYS A 320 -13.95 0.94 -19.47
CA CYS A 320 -13.02 0.48 -20.50
C CYS A 320 -13.73 -0.13 -21.72
N ALA A 321 -14.83 -0.84 -21.53
CA ALA A 321 -15.59 -1.42 -22.64
C ALA A 321 -16.16 -0.36 -23.60
N VAL A 322 -16.67 0.75 -23.06
CA VAL A 322 -17.38 1.78 -23.87
C VAL A 322 -16.50 2.97 -24.26
N ALA A 323 -15.52 3.35 -23.45
CA ALA A 323 -14.66 4.50 -23.72
C ALA A 323 -13.67 4.20 -24.87
N PRO A 324 -13.27 5.18 -25.68
CA PRO A 324 -12.22 4.99 -26.68
C PRO A 324 -10.88 4.53 -26.06
N ARG A 325 -10.56 5.10 -24.89
CA ARG A 325 -9.38 4.77 -24.07
C ARG A 325 -9.77 4.71 -22.60
N CYS A 326 -9.04 3.93 -21.79
CA CYS A 326 -9.24 3.89 -20.34
C CYS A 326 -7.93 4.03 -19.54
N ASP A 327 -6.94 4.65 -20.16
CA ASP A 327 -5.63 5.01 -19.58
C ASP A 327 -5.39 6.53 -19.53
N ASP A 328 -6.45 7.32 -19.69
CA ASP A 328 -6.39 8.78 -19.57
C ASP A 328 -6.05 9.22 -18.13
N LYS A 329 -5.68 10.50 -17.98
CA LYS A 329 -5.28 11.07 -16.68
C LYS A 329 -6.34 10.91 -15.60
N ALA A 330 -7.63 11.07 -15.94
CA ALA A 330 -8.71 11.02 -14.97
C ALA A 330 -8.92 9.59 -14.45
N THR A 331 -8.98 8.60 -15.35
CA THR A 331 -9.12 7.19 -14.96
C THR A 331 -7.91 6.65 -14.22
N THR A 332 -6.71 7.11 -14.60
CA THR A 332 -5.48 6.75 -13.88
C THR A 332 -5.46 7.37 -12.47
N ALA A 333 -5.79 8.65 -12.34
CA ALA A 333 -5.90 9.32 -11.04
C ALA A 333 -6.97 8.68 -10.15
N TYR A 334 -8.13 8.35 -10.70
CA TYR A 334 -9.17 7.61 -10.00
C TYR A 334 -8.65 6.27 -9.45
N PHE A 335 -8.01 5.45 -10.30
CA PHE A 335 -7.46 4.16 -9.87
C PHE A 335 -6.44 4.35 -8.72
N GLN A 336 -5.53 5.31 -8.85
CA GLN A 336 -4.52 5.59 -7.81
C GLN A 336 -5.17 6.04 -6.50
N GLN A 337 -6.20 6.88 -6.57
CA GLN A 337 -6.93 7.33 -5.38
C GLN A 337 -7.64 6.16 -4.67
N GLN A 338 -8.32 5.29 -5.43
CA GLN A 338 -8.98 4.12 -4.87
C GLN A 338 -7.97 3.14 -4.26
N LEU A 339 -6.85 2.90 -4.94
CA LEU A 339 -5.79 2.04 -4.45
C LEU A 339 -5.16 2.58 -3.15
N ALA A 340 -4.96 3.89 -3.06
CA ALA A 340 -4.47 4.54 -1.85
C ALA A 340 -5.47 4.39 -0.68
N SER A 341 -6.76 4.60 -0.94
CA SER A 341 -7.83 4.38 0.04
C SER A 341 -7.92 2.92 0.48
N PHE A 342 -7.87 2.00 -0.49
CA PHE A 342 -7.83 0.56 -0.24
C PHE A 342 -6.64 0.19 0.66
N SER A 343 -5.43 0.66 0.36
CA SER A 343 -4.22 0.33 1.13
C SER A 343 -4.33 0.75 2.61
N LYS A 344 -4.95 1.91 2.89
CA LYS A 344 -5.23 2.38 4.26
C LYS A 344 -6.21 1.46 4.99
N ASN A 345 -7.34 1.15 4.35
CA ASN A 345 -8.35 0.27 4.92
C ASN A 345 -7.82 -1.16 5.09
N TYR A 346 -6.95 -1.60 4.16
CA TYR A 346 -6.34 -2.92 4.18
C TYR A 346 -5.38 -3.08 5.37
N LEU A 347 -4.60 -2.06 5.70
CA LEU A 347 -3.79 -2.06 6.92
C LEU A 347 -4.64 -2.29 8.17
N GLU A 348 -5.78 -1.61 8.27
CA GLU A 348 -6.71 -1.78 9.40
C GLU A 348 -7.29 -3.19 9.43
N LEU A 349 -7.72 -3.71 8.27
CA LEU A 349 -8.23 -5.08 8.15
C LEU A 349 -7.19 -6.11 8.62
N LEU A 350 -5.96 -6.03 8.11
CA LEU A 350 -4.89 -6.95 8.49
C LEU A 350 -4.59 -6.89 9.98
N SER A 351 -4.59 -5.69 10.56
CA SER A 351 -4.37 -5.48 11.99
C SER A 351 -5.46 -6.14 12.83
N GLN A 352 -6.74 -6.05 12.43
CA GLN A 352 -7.84 -6.71 13.12
C GLN A 352 -7.83 -8.22 12.97
N LEU A 353 -7.49 -8.73 11.77
CA LEU A 353 -7.35 -10.17 11.53
C LEU A 353 -6.24 -10.77 12.40
N ALA A 354 -5.14 -10.06 12.54
CA ALA A 354 -4.00 -10.46 13.36
C ALA A 354 -4.32 -10.60 14.85
N THR A 355 -5.35 -9.90 15.33
CA THR A 355 -5.78 -9.92 16.74
C THR A 355 -6.97 -10.83 16.99
N LEU A 356 -7.38 -11.64 16.02
CA LEU A 356 -8.48 -12.58 16.20
C LEU A 356 -8.15 -13.63 17.28
N PRO A 357 -9.15 -14.00 18.11
CA PRO A 357 -8.98 -15.04 19.13
C PRO A 357 -8.53 -16.38 18.51
N GLY A 358 -7.65 -17.09 19.19
CA GLY A 358 -7.14 -18.38 18.74
C GLY A 358 -6.04 -18.32 17.71
N HIS A 359 -5.65 -17.12 17.25
CA HIS A 359 -4.58 -16.91 16.25
C HIS A 359 -4.71 -17.84 15.03
N PRO A 360 -5.83 -17.80 14.31
CA PRO A 360 -6.04 -18.65 13.16
C PRO A 360 -5.01 -18.39 12.06
N ARG A 361 -4.74 -19.37 11.23
CA ARG A 361 -4.01 -19.15 9.97
C ARG A 361 -4.88 -18.28 9.08
N VAL A 362 -4.32 -17.20 8.55
CA VAL A 362 -5.03 -16.26 7.67
C VAL A 362 -4.54 -16.43 6.25
N ILE A 363 -5.49 -16.55 5.33
CA ILE A 363 -5.27 -16.51 3.87
C ILE A 363 -5.91 -15.25 3.34
N ILE A 364 -5.16 -14.46 2.58
CA ILE A 364 -5.65 -13.34 1.79
C ILE A 364 -5.54 -13.73 0.33
N ASN A 365 -6.65 -14.08 -0.29
CA ASN A 365 -6.66 -14.49 -1.68
C ASN A 365 -6.37 -13.31 -2.61
N GLN A 366 -5.45 -13.52 -3.55
CA GLN A 366 -5.31 -12.67 -4.71
C GLN A 366 -6.41 -12.99 -5.73
N TYR A 367 -6.68 -12.06 -6.63
CA TYR A 367 -7.63 -12.31 -7.71
C TYR A 367 -6.96 -13.05 -8.88
N TYR A 368 -7.71 -13.95 -9.48
CA TYR A 368 -7.37 -14.64 -10.74
C TYR A 368 -7.34 -13.67 -11.92
N ASP A 369 -6.60 -14.01 -12.99
CA ASP A 369 -6.70 -13.28 -14.28
C ASP A 369 -7.91 -13.79 -15.07
N PRO A 370 -8.95 -12.95 -15.29
CA PRO A 370 -10.13 -13.36 -16.03
C PRO A 370 -9.95 -13.32 -17.55
N PHE A 371 -8.93 -12.60 -18.06
CA PHE A 371 -8.83 -12.25 -19.46
C PHE A 371 -7.96 -13.21 -20.28
N GLY A 372 -6.80 -13.58 -19.79
CA GLY A 372 -5.88 -14.48 -20.48
C GLY A 372 -5.37 -13.99 -21.82
N PRO A 373 -4.65 -14.84 -22.56
CA PRO A 373 -4.06 -14.47 -23.86
C PRO A 373 -5.07 -14.53 -25.02
N ARG A 374 -6.17 -15.29 -24.91
CA ARG A 374 -7.21 -15.42 -25.96
C ARG A 374 -8.27 -14.34 -25.79
N GLN A 375 -8.15 -13.26 -26.56
CA GLN A 375 -8.93 -12.04 -26.35
C GLN A 375 -9.93 -11.75 -27.49
N THR A 376 -10.02 -12.59 -28.50
CA THR A 376 -10.84 -12.35 -29.71
C THR A 376 -12.32 -12.17 -29.42
N CYS A 377 -12.87 -12.88 -28.43
CA CYS A 377 -14.26 -12.76 -28.03
C CYS A 377 -14.54 -11.46 -27.26
N LEU A 378 -13.56 -10.92 -26.54
CA LEU A 378 -13.66 -9.70 -25.73
C LEU A 378 -13.68 -8.43 -26.58
N GLY A 379 -13.06 -8.45 -27.76
CA GLY A 379 -13.10 -7.33 -28.70
C GLY A 379 -14.51 -6.96 -29.13
N ARG A 380 -15.42 -7.93 -29.27
CA ARG A 380 -16.85 -7.69 -29.56
C ARG A 380 -17.60 -6.97 -28.44
N ALA A 381 -17.11 -7.10 -27.21
CA ALA A 381 -17.62 -6.38 -26.05
C ALA A 381 -16.90 -5.03 -25.82
N GLY A 382 -16.14 -4.54 -26.79
CA GLY A 382 -15.42 -3.27 -26.72
C GLY A 382 -14.12 -3.31 -25.91
N LEU A 383 -13.70 -4.49 -25.43
CA LEU A 383 -12.44 -4.69 -24.69
C LEU A 383 -11.35 -5.13 -25.67
N THR A 384 -10.66 -4.15 -26.26
CA THR A 384 -9.51 -4.38 -27.16
C THR A 384 -8.28 -4.87 -26.36
N ALA A 385 -7.29 -5.46 -27.04
CA ALA A 385 -6.05 -5.92 -26.41
C ALA A 385 -5.35 -4.82 -25.58
N ALA A 386 -5.32 -3.58 -26.08
CA ALA A 386 -4.74 -2.45 -25.35
C ALA A 386 -5.51 -2.15 -24.04
N LYS A 387 -6.84 -2.17 -24.07
CA LYS A 387 -7.66 -1.96 -22.88
C LYS A 387 -7.55 -3.10 -21.87
N LEU A 388 -7.45 -4.33 -22.37
CA LEU A 388 -7.21 -5.51 -21.53
C LEU A 388 -5.85 -5.45 -20.83
N ALA A 389 -4.81 -5.01 -21.52
CA ALA A 389 -3.49 -4.81 -20.92
C ALA A 389 -3.53 -3.80 -19.76
N ILE A 390 -4.34 -2.71 -19.88
CA ILE A 390 -4.53 -1.73 -18.81
C ILE A 390 -5.25 -2.38 -17.62
N LEU A 391 -6.33 -3.11 -17.86
CA LEU A 391 -7.09 -3.80 -16.80
C LEU A 391 -6.25 -4.86 -16.10
N THR A 392 -5.50 -5.68 -16.85
CA THR A 392 -4.58 -6.68 -16.29
C THR A 392 -3.48 -6.01 -15.45
N SER A 393 -2.91 -4.89 -15.91
CA SER A 393 -1.92 -4.13 -15.15
C SER A 393 -2.49 -3.62 -13.82
N ARG A 394 -3.72 -3.09 -13.82
CA ARG A 394 -4.41 -2.64 -12.59
C ARG A 394 -4.71 -3.79 -11.64
N LEU A 395 -5.13 -4.93 -12.16
CA LEU A 395 -5.35 -6.16 -11.37
C LEU A 395 -4.05 -6.67 -10.75
N THR A 396 -2.97 -6.70 -11.52
CA THR A 396 -1.63 -7.06 -11.04
C THR A 396 -1.19 -6.12 -9.90
N THR A 397 -1.48 -4.82 -10.02
CA THR A 397 -1.17 -3.85 -8.97
C THR A 397 -1.96 -4.13 -7.69
N LEU A 398 -3.25 -4.44 -7.79
CA LEU A 398 -4.06 -4.84 -6.63
C LEU A 398 -3.50 -6.11 -5.98
N ASN A 399 -3.23 -7.14 -6.78
CA ASN A 399 -2.68 -8.41 -6.30
C ASN A 399 -1.32 -8.21 -5.60
N ALA A 400 -0.46 -7.31 -6.11
CA ALA A 400 0.80 -6.98 -5.46
C ALA A 400 0.59 -6.35 -4.07
N VAL A 401 -0.40 -5.46 -3.91
CA VAL A 401 -0.76 -4.87 -2.61
C VAL A 401 -1.30 -5.94 -1.66
N LEU A 402 -2.18 -6.82 -2.13
CA LEU A 402 -2.72 -7.93 -1.35
C LEU A 402 -1.60 -8.87 -0.85
N ALA A 403 -0.74 -9.31 -1.76
CA ALA A 403 0.39 -10.19 -1.45
C ALA A 403 1.38 -9.55 -0.49
N LYS A 404 1.74 -8.28 -0.72
CA LYS A 404 2.69 -7.56 0.13
C LYS A 404 2.14 -7.38 1.54
N GLY A 405 0.89 -6.94 1.68
CA GLY A 405 0.26 -6.79 2.98
C GLY A 405 0.13 -8.11 3.73
N ALA A 406 -0.27 -9.18 3.06
CA ALA A 406 -0.32 -10.52 3.66
C ALA A 406 1.06 -10.96 4.15
N THR A 407 2.11 -10.79 3.33
CA THR A 407 3.50 -11.11 3.69
C THR A 407 3.96 -10.31 4.92
N ASP A 408 3.66 -9.01 4.96
CA ASP A 408 4.07 -8.14 6.06
C ASP A 408 3.43 -8.56 7.40
N PHE A 409 2.22 -9.15 7.35
CA PHE A 409 1.52 -9.71 8.51
C PHE A 409 1.74 -11.22 8.71
N ARG A 410 2.61 -11.86 7.92
CA ARG A 410 2.87 -13.30 7.93
C ARG A 410 1.62 -14.14 7.64
N PHE A 411 0.74 -13.62 6.81
CA PHE A 411 -0.41 -14.33 6.27
C PHE A 411 -0.04 -15.00 4.95
N LEU A 412 -0.81 -15.97 4.55
CA LEU A 412 -0.69 -16.62 3.24
C LEU A 412 -1.40 -15.77 2.18
N SER A 413 -0.87 -15.73 0.97
CA SER A 413 -1.52 -15.00 -0.14
C SER A 413 -1.42 -15.76 -1.46
N PRO A 414 -2.17 -16.85 -1.59
CA PRO A 414 -2.21 -17.61 -2.84
C PRO A 414 -2.94 -16.82 -3.93
N GLN A 415 -2.52 -17.05 -5.17
CA GLN A 415 -3.23 -16.58 -6.36
C GLN A 415 -3.80 -17.79 -7.09
N PRO A 416 -5.14 -17.85 -7.30
CA PRO A 416 -5.76 -18.90 -8.09
C PRO A 416 -5.30 -18.84 -9.54
N ASP A 417 -4.85 -19.97 -10.08
CA ASP A 417 -4.43 -20.08 -11.47
C ASP A 417 -5.61 -20.52 -12.36
N PHE A 418 -6.05 -19.60 -13.21
CA PHE A 418 -7.10 -19.83 -14.21
C PHE A 418 -6.53 -19.99 -15.62
N SER A 419 -5.21 -20.23 -15.74
CA SER A 419 -4.56 -20.40 -17.05
C SER A 419 -5.21 -21.50 -17.88
N GLY A 420 -5.56 -21.19 -19.10
CA GLY A 420 -6.30 -22.09 -20.00
C GLY A 420 -7.82 -22.14 -19.76
N HIS A 421 -8.33 -21.47 -18.72
CA HIS A 421 -9.73 -21.44 -18.32
C HIS A 421 -10.29 -20.00 -18.17
N GLN A 422 -9.58 -19.01 -18.70
CA GLN A 422 -10.05 -17.64 -18.73
C GLN A 422 -11.21 -17.48 -19.71
N LEU A 423 -11.77 -16.27 -19.79
CA LEU A 423 -12.76 -15.92 -20.80
C LEU A 423 -12.28 -16.27 -22.23
N CYS A 424 -13.19 -16.56 -23.15
CA CYS A 424 -12.92 -17.01 -24.52
C CYS A 424 -12.31 -18.44 -24.64
N THR A 425 -12.27 -19.21 -23.58
CA THR A 425 -11.91 -20.65 -23.65
C THR A 425 -13.14 -21.53 -23.73
N SER A 426 -12.97 -22.81 -24.06
CA SER A 426 -14.10 -23.75 -24.17
C SER A 426 -14.71 -24.13 -22.81
N GLN A 427 -13.93 -24.04 -21.74
CA GLN A 427 -14.36 -24.32 -20.37
C GLN A 427 -13.91 -23.22 -19.44
N PRO A 428 -14.57 -22.04 -19.47
CA PRO A 428 -14.14 -20.90 -18.67
C PRO A 428 -14.45 -21.11 -17.17
N TYR A 429 -13.50 -20.75 -16.32
CA TYR A 429 -13.70 -20.63 -14.88
C TYR A 429 -14.32 -19.29 -14.49
N VAL A 430 -14.59 -18.44 -15.46
CA VAL A 430 -15.11 -17.07 -15.30
C VAL A 430 -16.46 -16.95 -16.04
N GLN A 431 -17.46 -16.39 -15.39
CA GLN A 431 -18.78 -16.13 -15.95
C GLN A 431 -18.69 -15.09 -17.09
N TRP A 432 -19.44 -15.34 -18.16
CA TRP A 432 -19.49 -14.49 -19.34
C TRP A 432 -20.40 -13.27 -19.15
N PHE A 433 -20.38 -12.33 -20.08
CA PHE A 433 -21.22 -11.11 -20.06
C PHE A 433 -22.73 -11.38 -20.00
N GLY A 434 -23.20 -12.49 -20.51
CA GLY A 434 -24.60 -12.91 -20.46
C GLY A 434 -25.00 -13.69 -19.22
N ASP A 435 -24.04 -14.05 -18.38
CA ASP A 435 -24.28 -14.78 -17.15
C ASP A 435 -24.75 -13.84 -16.02
N PRO A 436 -25.36 -14.38 -14.95
CA PRO A 436 -25.88 -13.56 -13.86
C PRO A 436 -24.87 -12.63 -13.19
N ALA A 437 -23.58 -13.01 -13.13
CA ALA A 437 -22.51 -12.21 -12.53
C ALA A 437 -21.25 -12.22 -13.41
N PRO A 438 -21.20 -11.39 -14.47
CA PRO A 438 -20.05 -11.33 -15.35
C PRO A 438 -18.72 -11.12 -14.60
N PHE A 439 -17.65 -11.78 -15.06
CA PHE A 439 -16.31 -11.77 -14.49
C PHE A 439 -16.14 -12.43 -13.12
N HIS A 440 -17.21 -12.96 -12.52
CA HIS A 440 -17.12 -13.78 -11.31
C HIS A 440 -16.78 -15.24 -11.65
N PRO A 441 -16.25 -16.03 -10.71
CA PRO A 441 -15.96 -17.43 -10.96
C PRO A 441 -17.24 -18.23 -11.28
N THR A 442 -17.12 -19.20 -12.19
CA THR A 442 -18.10 -20.29 -12.33
C THR A 442 -17.93 -21.28 -11.15
N ALA A 443 -18.78 -22.29 -11.04
CA ALA A 443 -18.62 -23.36 -10.03
C ALA A 443 -17.23 -24.03 -10.13
N LEU A 444 -16.72 -24.27 -11.34
CA LEU A 444 -15.37 -24.80 -11.53
C LEU A 444 -14.29 -23.77 -11.10
N GLY A 445 -14.53 -22.48 -11.34
CA GLY A 445 -13.64 -21.42 -10.84
C GLY A 445 -13.63 -21.34 -9.31
N GLN A 446 -14.77 -21.53 -8.66
CA GLN A 446 -14.86 -21.60 -7.19
C GLN A 446 -14.06 -22.80 -6.66
N LEU A 447 -14.21 -23.98 -7.27
CA LEU A 447 -13.43 -25.16 -6.92
C LEU A 447 -11.92 -24.93 -7.10
N ALA A 448 -11.50 -24.26 -8.17
CA ALA A 448 -10.09 -23.91 -8.39
C ALA A 448 -9.55 -23.00 -7.30
N ILE A 449 -10.33 -22.03 -6.81
CA ILE A 449 -9.98 -21.19 -5.65
C ILE A 449 -9.83 -22.07 -4.39
N ALA A 450 -10.80 -22.93 -4.11
CA ALA A 450 -10.75 -23.85 -2.96
C ALA A 450 -9.50 -24.74 -2.95
N LEU A 451 -9.13 -25.29 -4.11
CA LEU A 451 -7.95 -26.13 -4.25
C LEU A 451 -6.65 -25.32 -4.06
N THR A 452 -6.62 -24.07 -4.52
CA THR A 452 -5.50 -23.16 -4.30
C THR A 452 -5.32 -22.85 -2.82
N ASP A 453 -6.40 -22.55 -2.11
CA ASP A 453 -6.39 -22.32 -0.66
C ASP A 453 -5.94 -23.57 0.10
N GLN A 454 -6.44 -24.74 -0.31
CA GLN A 454 -6.07 -26.02 0.26
C GLN A 454 -4.57 -26.32 0.08
N ALA A 455 -4.01 -25.98 -1.08
CA ALA A 455 -2.57 -26.13 -1.33
C ALA A 455 -1.76 -25.17 -0.45
N ALA A 456 -2.18 -23.93 -0.31
CA ALA A 456 -1.54 -22.95 0.56
C ALA A 456 -1.54 -23.37 2.03
N LEU A 457 -2.60 -24.00 2.51
CA LEU A 457 -2.70 -24.49 3.87
C LEU A 457 -1.72 -25.65 4.18
N ARG A 458 -1.22 -26.38 3.18
CA ARG A 458 -0.22 -27.44 3.35
C ARG A 458 1.19 -26.90 3.53
N VAL A 459 1.45 -25.64 3.14
CA VAL A 459 2.77 -25.02 3.30
C VAL A 459 2.98 -24.71 4.79
N PRO A 460 4.07 -25.18 5.40
CA PRO A 460 4.41 -24.81 6.77
C PRO A 460 4.58 -23.28 6.89
N VAL A 461 3.99 -22.69 7.91
CA VAL A 461 4.32 -21.27 8.25
C VAL A 461 5.76 -21.26 8.71
N PRO A 462 6.64 -20.41 8.14
CA PRO A 462 8.01 -20.28 8.61
C PRO A 462 8.01 -19.98 10.11
N PRO A 463 8.85 -20.65 10.90
CA PRO A 463 8.95 -20.35 12.32
C PRO A 463 9.30 -18.87 12.49
N ALA A 464 8.78 -18.24 13.53
CA ALA A 464 9.20 -16.90 13.91
C ALA A 464 10.73 -16.95 14.09
N THR A 465 11.48 -16.37 13.16
CA THR A 465 12.91 -16.19 13.34
C THR A 465 13.08 -15.30 14.56
N GLY A 466 13.31 -15.95 15.69
CA GLY A 466 13.69 -15.26 16.91
C GLY A 466 15.00 -14.56 16.62
N ILE A 467 14.92 -13.25 16.42
CA ILE A 467 16.10 -12.40 16.47
C ILE A 467 16.48 -12.38 17.96
N ARG A 468 17.55 -13.13 18.27
CA ARG A 468 18.24 -13.05 19.57
C ARG A 468 18.88 -11.69 19.72
#